data_2aa6c9f7e40f2b9431fc4934255c4d95
#
_entry.id   2aa6c9f7e40f2b9431fc4934255c4d95
#
_cell.length_a   1.000
_cell.length_b   1.000
_cell.length_c   1.000
_cell.angle_alpha   90.00
_cell.angle_beta   90.00
_cell.angle_gamma   90.00
#
_symmetry.space_group_name_H-M   'P 1'
#
loop_
_entity.id
_entity.type
_entity.pdbx_description
1 polymer ?
#
loop_
_entity_poly.entity_id
_entity_poly.type
_entity_poly.pdbx_seq_one_letter_code
_entity_poly.pdbx_strand_id
1 'polypeptide(L)'
;MHAVTYDALATATGISKSGLIYHFPSRHALLVDCHRFCAQRWEDELEALAGGKKAEELSEKERYRALILSSGKNDPLIELLMSIHSQQHADFMEQWSGVDKRWMPDPAGNNLSPLIVTLLGNGLWVHDHLTERKIPATSRKKIVELLLAFLDTGELHVKQS
;
A
#
# COMPACT_ATOMS: atom_id res chain seq x y z
N MET A 1 -9.24 -10.67 11.39
CA MET A 1 -9.13 -11.76 10.38
C MET A 1 -9.68 -13.13 10.81
N HIS A 2 -10.31 -13.25 11.98
CA HIS A 2 -10.96 -14.51 12.39
C HIS A 2 -12.14 -14.92 11.48
N ALA A 3 -12.76 -13.98 10.77
CA ALA A 3 -13.92 -14.22 9.90
C ALA A 3 -13.60 -14.91 8.55
N VAL A 4 -12.32 -15.05 8.16
CA VAL A 4 -11.94 -15.74 6.91
C VAL A 4 -11.94 -17.25 7.16
N THR A 5 -13.05 -17.90 6.79
CA THR A 5 -13.24 -19.34 6.89
C THR A 5 -13.65 -19.91 5.52
N TYR A 6 -13.40 -21.20 5.29
CA TYR A 6 -13.84 -21.86 4.04
C TYR A 6 -15.36 -21.81 3.86
N ASP A 7 -16.12 -21.89 4.95
CA ASP A 7 -17.59 -21.84 4.88
C ASP A 7 -18.08 -20.44 4.48
N ALA A 8 -17.47 -19.38 5.04
CA ALA A 8 -17.79 -18.01 4.66
C ALA A 8 -17.42 -17.74 3.19
N LEU A 9 -16.25 -18.22 2.74
CA LEU A 9 -15.82 -18.10 1.36
C LEU A 9 -16.71 -18.89 0.40
N ALA A 10 -17.04 -20.13 0.72
CA ALA A 10 -17.95 -20.96 -0.08
C ALA A 10 -19.30 -20.24 -0.28
N THR A 11 -19.85 -19.66 0.79
CA THR A 11 -21.09 -18.90 0.74
C THR A 11 -20.96 -17.64 -0.13
N ALA A 12 -19.85 -16.90 0.00
CA ALA A 12 -19.64 -15.65 -0.71
C ALA A 12 -19.34 -15.84 -2.21
N THR A 13 -18.64 -16.93 -2.58
CA THR A 13 -18.16 -17.16 -3.94
C THR A 13 -18.97 -18.14 -4.73
N GLY A 14 -19.80 -18.97 -4.09
CA GLY A 14 -20.50 -20.10 -4.70
C GLY A 14 -19.59 -21.30 -5.02
N ILE A 15 -18.30 -21.23 -4.66
CA ILE A 15 -17.37 -22.35 -4.82
C ILE A 15 -17.57 -23.35 -3.68
N SER A 16 -17.58 -24.63 -3.96
CA SER A 16 -17.73 -25.64 -2.91
C SER A 16 -16.55 -25.62 -1.93
N LYS A 17 -16.82 -25.95 -0.66
CA LYS A 17 -15.75 -26.06 0.37
C LYS A 17 -14.64 -27.02 -0.04
N SER A 18 -14.99 -28.15 -0.68
CA SER A 18 -14.02 -29.12 -1.21
C SER A 18 -13.18 -28.53 -2.34
N GLY A 19 -13.77 -27.72 -3.22
CA GLY A 19 -13.04 -26.99 -4.26
C GLY A 19 -12.06 -25.98 -3.66
N LEU A 20 -12.48 -25.23 -2.65
CA LEU A 20 -11.58 -24.30 -1.93
C LEU A 20 -10.41 -25.02 -1.24
N ILE A 21 -10.69 -26.15 -0.57
CA ILE A 21 -9.64 -26.97 0.10
C ILE A 21 -8.67 -27.57 -0.92
N TYR A 22 -9.14 -27.93 -2.11
CA TYR A 22 -8.27 -28.41 -3.19
C TYR A 22 -7.26 -27.37 -3.64
N HIS A 23 -7.67 -26.11 -3.77
CA HIS A 23 -6.80 -25.01 -4.15
C HIS A 23 -5.96 -24.46 -2.97
N PHE A 24 -6.52 -24.45 -1.78
CA PHE A 24 -5.90 -23.95 -0.57
C PHE A 24 -5.95 -25.01 0.52
N PRO A 25 -4.91 -25.86 0.64
CA PRO A 25 -4.95 -27.01 1.55
C PRO A 25 -4.97 -26.61 3.04
N SER A 26 -4.70 -25.36 3.36
CA SER A 26 -4.82 -24.82 4.71
C SER A 26 -5.33 -23.37 4.68
N ARG A 27 -5.93 -22.93 5.81
CA ARG A 27 -6.28 -21.50 6.00
C ARG A 27 -5.05 -20.60 5.90
N HIS A 28 -3.89 -21.09 6.35
CA HIS A 28 -2.63 -20.35 6.22
C HIS A 28 -2.26 -20.13 4.75
N ALA A 29 -2.29 -21.18 3.92
CA ALA A 29 -2.04 -21.09 2.48
C ALA A 29 -3.00 -20.11 1.78
N LEU A 30 -4.28 -20.13 2.14
CA LEU A 30 -5.25 -19.15 1.65
C LEU A 30 -4.88 -17.71 2.02
N LEU A 31 -4.46 -17.48 3.28
CA LEU A 31 -4.06 -16.14 3.72
C LEU A 31 -2.78 -15.66 3.04
N VAL A 32 -1.79 -16.54 2.83
CA VAL A 32 -0.58 -16.23 2.03
C VAL A 32 -0.99 -15.75 0.63
N ASP A 33 -1.90 -16.47 -0.01
CA ASP A 33 -2.38 -16.09 -1.36
C ASP A 33 -3.14 -14.76 -1.36
N CYS A 34 -3.93 -14.48 -0.32
CA CYS A 34 -4.57 -13.17 -0.14
C CYS A 34 -3.54 -12.04 -0.01
N HIS A 35 -2.46 -12.24 0.77
CA HIS A 35 -1.39 -11.27 0.87
C HIS A 35 -0.67 -11.06 -0.46
N ARG A 36 -0.35 -12.15 -1.16
CA ARG A 36 0.26 -12.08 -2.49
C ARG A 36 -0.61 -11.30 -3.47
N PHE A 37 -1.92 -11.56 -3.48
CA PHE A 37 -2.86 -10.82 -4.33
C PHE A 37 -2.92 -9.33 -3.99
N CYS A 38 -2.96 -8.97 -2.71
CA CYS A 38 -2.98 -7.57 -2.28
C CYS A 38 -1.66 -6.85 -2.63
N ALA A 39 -0.52 -7.49 -2.40
CA ALA A 39 0.78 -6.94 -2.74
C ALA A 39 0.92 -6.71 -4.26
N GLN A 40 0.50 -7.68 -5.08
CA GLN A 40 0.50 -7.55 -6.54
C GLN A 40 -0.42 -6.41 -6.99
N ARG A 41 -1.62 -6.32 -6.44
CA ARG A 41 -2.57 -5.26 -6.78
C ARG A 41 -2.03 -3.87 -6.45
N TRP A 42 -1.33 -3.74 -5.33
CA TRP A 42 -0.67 -2.48 -4.98
C TRP A 42 0.48 -2.16 -5.94
N GLU A 43 1.29 -3.14 -6.32
CA GLU A 43 2.35 -2.95 -7.31
C GLU A 43 1.78 -2.54 -8.68
N ASP A 44 0.73 -3.21 -9.15
CA ASP A 44 0.04 -2.87 -10.41
C ASP A 44 -0.48 -1.41 -10.39
N GLU A 45 -0.94 -0.95 -9.22
CA GLU A 45 -1.35 0.44 -9.03
C GLU A 45 -0.17 1.41 -9.12
N LEU A 46 0.96 1.11 -8.48
CA LEU A 46 2.17 1.93 -8.55
C LEU A 46 2.69 2.03 -9.98
N GLU A 47 2.70 0.93 -10.71
CA GLU A 47 3.05 0.89 -12.12
C GLU A 47 2.10 1.78 -12.96
N ALA A 48 0.79 1.66 -12.73
CA ALA A 48 -0.19 2.51 -13.43
C ALA A 48 0.04 4.00 -13.15
N LEU A 49 0.35 4.38 -11.90
CA LEU A 49 0.69 5.75 -11.50
C LEU A 49 2.02 6.22 -12.08
N ALA A 50 2.92 5.31 -12.41
CA ALA A 50 4.20 5.55 -13.09
C ALA A 50 4.11 5.50 -14.62
N GLY A 51 2.90 5.54 -15.20
CA GLY A 51 2.69 5.51 -16.63
C GLY A 51 2.84 4.13 -17.28
N GLY A 52 2.61 3.06 -16.51
CA GLY A 52 2.68 1.67 -16.96
C GLY A 52 4.08 1.08 -16.98
N LYS A 53 5.07 1.76 -16.40
CA LYS A 53 6.45 1.30 -16.30
C LYS A 53 6.67 0.44 -15.07
N LYS A 54 7.56 -0.55 -15.18
CA LYS A 54 8.03 -1.36 -14.07
C LYS A 54 9.02 -0.58 -13.18
N ALA A 55 9.16 -0.97 -11.92
CA ALA A 55 10.04 -0.28 -10.96
C ALA A 55 11.49 -0.18 -11.46
N GLU A 56 11.99 -1.21 -12.14
CA GLU A 56 13.35 -1.30 -12.67
C GLU A 56 13.62 -0.34 -13.85
N GLU A 57 12.55 0.13 -14.52
CA GLU A 57 12.62 1.09 -15.64
C GLU A 57 12.58 2.55 -15.17
N LEU A 58 12.37 2.76 -13.86
CA LEU A 58 12.15 4.07 -13.25
C LEU A 58 13.36 4.52 -12.43
N SER A 59 13.62 5.82 -12.43
CA SER A 59 14.49 6.43 -11.43
C SER A 59 13.86 6.33 -10.03
N GLU A 60 14.68 6.43 -8.99
CA GLU A 60 14.19 6.46 -7.60
C GLU A 60 13.13 7.55 -7.39
N LYS A 61 13.36 8.73 -7.95
CA LYS A 61 12.42 9.86 -7.86
C LYS A 61 11.06 9.56 -8.50
N GLU A 62 11.04 8.88 -9.64
CA GLU A 62 9.79 8.47 -10.30
C GLU A 62 9.04 7.45 -9.46
N ARG A 63 9.72 6.48 -8.84
CA ARG A 63 9.12 5.53 -7.92
C ARG A 63 8.50 6.23 -6.71
N TYR A 64 9.21 7.17 -6.08
CA TYR A 64 8.71 7.93 -4.93
C TYR A 64 7.52 8.82 -5.30
N ARG A 65 7.47 9.36 -6.51
CA ARG A 65 6.29 10.09 -7.01
C ARG A 65 5.06 9.17 -7.08
N ALA A 66 5.20 7.95 -7.59
CA ALA A 66 4.12 6.97 -7.63
C ALA A 66 3.62 6.61 -6.22
N LEU A 67 4.53 6.41 -5.25
CA LEU A 67 4.19 6.17 -3.84
C LEU A 67 3.38 7.31 -3.22
N ILE A 68 3.79 8.57 -3.45
CA ILE A 68 3.07 9.75 -2.95
C ILE A 68 1.67 9.81 -3.55
N LEU A 69 1.53 9.57 -4.84
CA LEU A 69 0.24 9.57 -5.53
C LEU A 69 -0.68 8.46 -5.01
N SER A 70 -0.14 7.25 -4.78
CA SER A 70 -0.87 6.13 -4.17
C SER A 70 -1.34 6.49 -2.75
N SER A 71 -0.46 7.03 -1.90
CA SER A 71 -0.81 7.46 -0.53
C SER A 71 -1.89 8.55 -0.47
N GLY A 72 -2.09 9.29 -1.55
CA GLY A 72 -3.12 10.32 -1.67
C GLY A 72 -4.53 9.77 -1.84
N LYS A 73 -4.69 8.49 -2.12
CA LYS A 73 -6.00 7.83 -2.27
C LYS A 73 -6.64 7.56 -0.91
N ASN A 74 -7.96 7.40 -0.95
CA ASN A 74 -8.74 6.97 0.22
C ASN A 74 -9.13 5.51 0.03
N ASP A 75 -8.22 4.61 0.34
CA ASP A 75 -8.40 3.18 0.15
C ASP A 75 -9.39 2.58 1.17
N PRO A 76 -10.02 1.45 0.86
CA PRO A 76 -10.86 0.74 1.81
C PRO A 76 -10.07 0.30 3.06
N LEU A 77 -10.72 0.28 4.22
CA LEU A 77 -10.11 -0.16 5.49
C LEU A 77 -9.43 -1.53 5.39
N ILE A 78 -9.90 -2.40 4.52
CA ILE A 78 -9.33 -3.74 4.35
C ILE A 78 -7.86 -3.69 3.91
N GLU A 79 -7.43 -2.69 3.15
CA GLU A 79 -6.04 -2.51 2.73
C GLU A 79 -5.12 -2.27 3.94
N LEU A 80 -5.53 -1.37 4.84
CA LEU A 80 -4.82 -1.13 6.09
C LEU A 80 -4.79 -2.38 6.98
N LEU A 81 -5.91 -3.09 7.09
CA LEU A 81 -5.99 -4.33 7.87
C LEU A 81 -5.09 -5.42 7.29
N MET A 82 -4.97 -5.54 5.97
CA MET A 82 -4.05 -6.48 5.32
C MET A 82 -2.59 -6.11 5.60
N SER A 83 -2.24 -4.83 5.49
CA SER A 83 -0.90 -4.34 5.81
C SER A 83 -0.50 -4.65 7.26
N ILE A 84 -1.38 -4.36 8.24
CA ILE A 84 -1.14 -4.69 9.66
C ILE A 84 -1.07 -6.21 9.88
N HIS A 85 -1.96 -6.98 9.23
CA HIS A 85 -1.99 -8.44 9.37
C HIS A 85 -0.73 -9.10 8.82
N SER A 86 -0.08 -8.51 7.81
CA SER A 86 1.17 -9.05 7.26
C SER A 86 2.26 -9.23 8.31
N GLN A 87 2.28 -8.38 9.34
CA GLN A 87 3.25 -8.42 10.42
C GLN A 87 3.10 -9.65 11.36
N GLN A 88 2.02 -10.45 11.23
CA GLN A 88 1.75 -11.58 12.13
C GLN A 88 2.52 -12.86 11.75
N HIS A 89 3.04 -12.96 10.52
CA HIS A 89 3.75 -14.14 10.05
C HIS A 89 4.77 -13.80 8.96
N ALA A 90 5.93 -14.46 9.00
CA ALA A 90 7.00 -14.24 8.02
C ALA A 90 6.55 -14.48 6.58
N ASP A 91 5.76 -15.55 6.32
CA ASP A 91 5.24 -15.88 5.00
C ASP A 91 4.33 -14.78 4.43
N PHE A 92 3.59 -14.05 5.29
CA PHE A 92 2.77 -12.92 4.87
C PHE A 92 3.65 -11.72 4.53
N MET A 93 4.64 -11.41 5.39
CA MET A 93 5.59 -10.31 5.15
C MET A 93 6.38 -10.53 3.87
N GLU A 94 6.77 -11.77 3.56
CA GLU A 94 7.52 -12.11 2.35
C GLU A 94 6.79 -11.69 1.07
N GLN A 95 5.45 -11.81 1.04
CA GLN A 95 4.65 -11.42 -0.13
C GLN A 95 4.75 -9.90 -0.42
N TRP A 96 4.96 -9.06 0.60
CA TRP A 96 5.09 -7.61 0.46
C TRP A 96 6.54 -7.17 0.25
N SER A 97 7.51 -7.91 0.82
CA SER A 97 8.91 -7.49 0.85
C SER A 97 9.52 -7.26 -0.53
N GLY A 98 9.05 -7.98 -1.55
CA GLY A 98 9.49 -7.77 -2.94
C GLY A 98 9.06 -6.41 -3.47
N VAL A 99 7.82 -6.01 -3.25
CA VAL A 99 7.28 -4.70 -3.64
C VAL A 99 7.98 -3.59 -2.86
N ASP A 100 8.08 -3.75 -1.52
CA ASP A 100 8.76 -2.78 -0.66
C ASP A 100 10.19 -2.50 -1.16
N LYS A 101 10.98 -3.53 -1.39
CA LYS A 101 12.38 -3.39 -1.87
C LYS A 101 12.51 -2.68 -3.22
N ARG A 102 11.52 -2.85 -4.11
CA ARG A 102 11.55 -2.20 -5.42
C ARG A 102 11.10 -0.75 -5.38
N TRP A 103 10.11 -0.42 -4.54
CA TRP A 103 9.44 0.88 -4.57
C TRP A 103 9.79 1.80 -3.41
N MET A 104 9.98 1.27 -2.20
CA MET A 104 10.21 2.08 -1.00
C MET A 104 11.65 2.58 -0.92
N PRO A 105 11.90 3.78 -0.34
CA PRO A 105 13.26 4.26 -0.08
C PRO A 105 13.94 3.38 0.97
N ASP A 106 15.27 3.21 0.83
CA ASP A 106 16.08 2.56 1.85
C ASP A 106 16.04 3.40 3.15
N PRO A 107 15.53 2.87 4.26
CA PRO A 107 15.47 3.59 5.53
C PRO A 107 16.86 3.89 6.13
N ALA A 108 17.90 3.16 5.70
CA ALA A 108 19.29 3.37 6.10
C ALA A 108 20.06 4.31 5.13
N GLY A 109 19.40 4.81 4.10
CA GLY A 109 19.98 5.73 3.12
C GLY A 109 20.37 7.08 3.71
N ASN A 110 21.40 7.72 3.16
CA ASN A 110 21.87 9.03 3.62
C ASN A 110 20.92 10.19 3.25
N ASN A 111 20.04 10.00 2.27
CA ASN A 111 19.06 11.00 1.88
C ASN A 111 17.74 10.75 2.61
N LEU A 112 17.43 11.60 3.59
CA LEU A 112 16.21 11.48 4.39
C LEU A 112 14.96 12.03 3.69
N SER A 113 15.08 12.83 2.63
CA SER A 113 13.92 13.44 1.97
C SER A 113 12.91 12.42 1.45
N PRO A 114 13.31 11.35 0.73
CA PRO A 114 12.37 10.31 0.31
C PRO A 114 11.71 9.58 1.49
N LEU A 115 12.45 9.33 2.56
CA LEU A 115 11.92 8.68 3.75
C LEU A 115 10.88 9.56 4.45
N ILE A 116 11.16 10.86 4.63
CA ILE A 116 10.22 11.83 5.21
C ILE A 116 8.93 11.89 4.39
N VAL A 117 9.06 11.99 3.06
CA VAL A 117 7.89 12.02 2.15
C VAL A 117 7.06 10.74 2.27
N THR A 118 7.71 9.59 2.32
CA THR A 118 7.03 8.31 2.47
C THR A 118 6.31 8.19 3.82
N LEU A 119 6.94 8.61 4.91
CA LEU A 119 6.32 8.62 6.24
C LEU A 119 5.10 9.56 6.29
N LEU A 120 5.19 10.75 5.69
CA LEU A 120 4.06 11.68 5.59
C LEU A 120 2.95 11.14 4.70
N GLY A 121 3.30 10.48 3.58
CA GLY A 121 2.36 9.80 2.70
C GLY A 121 1.62 8.69 3.43
N ASN A 122 2.33 7.82 4.15
CA ASN A 122 1.72 6.79 4.99
C ASN A 122 0.80 7.39 6.05
N GLY A 123 1.19 8.50 6.69
CA GLY A 123 0.34 9.25 7.62
C GLY A 123 -0.94 9.73 6.96
N LEU A 124 -0.85 10.28 5.74
CA LEU A 124 -2.00 10.71 4.96
C LEU A 124 -2.92 9.53 4.60
N TRP A 125 -2.36 8.39 4.20
CA TRP A 125 -3.09 7.18 3.84
C TRP A 125 -3.88 6.60 5.01
N VAL A 126 -3.27 6.48 6.21
CA VAL A 126 -3.93 5.85 7.36
C VAL A 126 -4.85 6.79 8.13
N HIS A 127 -4.70 8.11 8.01
CA HIS A 127 -5.39 9.12 8.83
C HIS A 127 -6.89 8.89 8.93
N ASP A 128 -7.54 8.71 7.79
CA ASP A 128 -9.01 8.59 7.73
C ASP A 128 -9.54 7.27 8.31
N HIS A 129 -8.66 6.29 8.55
CA HIS A 129 -9.00 5.04 9.23
C HIS A 129 -8.86 5.14 10.75
N LEU A 130 -8.09 6.13 11.25
CA LEU A 130 -7.78 6.28 12.67
C LEU A 130 -8.63 7.35 13.37
N THR A 131 -9.35 8.19 12.63
CA THR A 131 -10.10 9.30 13.20
C THR A 131 -11.45 9.50 12.48
N GLU A 132 -12.40 10.09 13.22
CA GLU A 132 -13.67 10.53 12.63
C GLU A 132 -13.52 11.83 11.81
N ARG A 133 -12.48 12.61 12.07
CA ARG A 133 -12.20 13.88 11.37
C ARG A 133 -11.48 13.59 10.04
N LYS A 134 -12.27 13.28 9.02
CA LYS A 134 -11.77 12.96 7.68
C LYS A 134 -11.13 14.17 7.01
N ILE A 135 -10.06 13.92 6.25
CA ILE A 135 -9.41 14.96 5.44
C ILE A 135 -10.28 15.23 4.20
N PRO A 136 -10.74 16.48 3.98
CA PRO A 136 -11.46 16.82 2.74
C PRO A 136 -10.61 16.51 1.50
N ALA A 137 -11.26 16.05 0.42
CA ALA A 137 -10.57 15.68 -0.83
C ALA A 137 -9.69 16.81 -1.39
N THR A 138 -10.14 18.07 -1.27
CA THR A 138 -9.37 19.25 -1.67
C THR A 138 -8.11 19.44 -0.86
N SER A 139 -8.17 19.21 0.46
CA SER A 139 -7.00 19.30 1.35
C SER A 139 -6.04 18.15 1.10
N ARG A 140 -6.56 16.92 0.90
CA ARG A 140 -5.77 15.74 0.55
C ARG A 140 -4.97 15.97 -0.73
N LYS A 141 -5.61 16.50 -1.78
CA LYS A 141 -4.92 16.85 -3.02
C LYS A 141 -3.80 17.86 -2.80
N LYS A 142 -4.04 18.93 -2.03
CA LYS A 142 -3.02 19.93 -1.71
C LYS A 142 -1.83 19.33 -0.93
N ILE A 143 -2.09 18.40 0.00
CA ILE A 143 -1.02 17.71 0.74
C ILE A 143 -0.16 16.88 -0.24
N VAL A 144 -0.78 16.13 -1.14
CA VAL A 144 -0.05 15.37 -2.17
C VAL A 144 0.81 16.30 -3.04
N GLU A 145 0.28 17.44 -3.49
CA GLU A 145 1.02 18.44 -4.27
C GLU A 145 2.22 18.99 -3.49
N LEU A 146 2.06 19.27 -2.19
CA LEU A 146 3.15 19.71 -1.31
C LEU A 146 4.23 18.63 -1.15
N LEU A 147 3.84 17.36 -0.96
CA LEU A 147 4.79 16.25 -0.85
C LEU A 147 5.59 16.06 -2.15
N LEU A 148 4.93 16.17 -3.31
CA LEU A 148 5.58 16.11 -4.61
C LEU A 148 6.57 17.27 -4.80
N ALA A 149 6.19 18.49 -4.42
CA ALA A 149 7.07 19.65 -4.49
C ALA A 149 8.28 19.47 -3.56
N PHE A 150 8.07 18.97 -2.34
CA PHE A 150 9.17 18.67 -1.41
C PHE A 150 10.12 17.59 -1.96
N LEU A 151 9.60 16.55 -2.59
CA LEU A 151 10.43 15.54 -3.26
C LEU A 151 11.30 16.17 -4.37
N ASP A 152 10.77 17.21 -5.05
CA ASP A 152 11.47 17.87 -6.15
C ASP A 152 12.56 18.84 -5.68
N THR A 153 12.33 19.59 -4.59
CA THR A 153 13.17 20.69 -4.12
C THR A 153 13.96 20.40 -2.86
N GLY A 154 13.54 19.43 -2.06
CA GLY A 154 14.04 19.19 -0.70
C GLY A 154 13.56 20.24 0.34
N GLU A 155 12.66 21.15 -0.05
CA GLU A 155 12.16 22.23 0.80
C GLU A 155 10.62 22.21 0.89
N LEU A 156 10.09 22.30 2.12
CA LEU A 156 8.65 22.41 2.36
C LEU A 156 8.21 23.88 2.30
N HIS A 157 7.66 24.29 1.16
CA HIS A 157 7.09 25.62 1.01
C HIS A 157 5.59 25.59 1.31
N VAL A 158 5.20 25.87 2.54
CA VAL A 158 3.78 26.06 2.92
C VAL A 158 3.43 27.54 2.68
N LYS A 159 2.71 27.83 1.59
CA LYS A 159 2.15 29.19 1.41
C LYS A 159 1.13 29.44 2.52
N GLN A 160 1.39 30.40 3.37
CA GLN A 160 0.37 30.97 4.26
C GLN A 160 -0.60 31.77 3.40
N SER A 161 -1.86 31.37 3.36
CA SER A 161 -2.99 32.10 2.74
C SER A 161 -3.64 33.00 3.77
#